data_b85585a9a5c6356b7f5967894203314a
#
_entry.id   b85585a9a5c6356b7f5967894203314a
#
_cell.length_a   1.000
_cell.length_b   1.000
_cell.length_c   1.000
_cell.angle_alpha   90.00
_cell.angle_beta   90.00
_cell.angle_gamma   90.00
#
_symmetry.space_group_name_H-M   'P 1'
#
loop_
_entity.id
_entity.type
_entity.pdbx_description
1 polymer ?
#
loop_
_entity_poly.entity_id
_entity_poly.type
_entity_poly.pdbx_seq_one_letter_code
_entity_poly.pdbx_strand_id
1 'polypeptide(L)'
;MKIKRLLPLILINLALTRVPATTVIPPTFEQLVQQAELIFQGTVTDARSVWEGEGGQRHIETYVTFNVEDSVKGQPGSSYTIRMLGGTVGDETMEVTDTPKFKIGDREILFVEHNDDQFVPLVGISHGRFHVQHDDQTGRDVVFNGDGELVRDLTQLGHNEEAAAAADVTQAISADDLKSAIHKQLGDSPDHQAR
;
A
#
# COMPACT_ATOMS: atom_id res chain seq x y z
N MET A 1 -64.53 12.55 39.04
CA MET A 1 -64.09 11.31 38.37
C MET A 1 -62.88 11.65 37.56
N LYS A 2 -61.66 11.33 38.06
CA LYS A 2 -60.37 11.72 37.43
C LYS A 2 -59.82 10.51 36.64
N ILE A 3 -59.86 10.59 35.32
CA ILE A 3 -59.29 9.56 34.41
C ILE A 3 -57.76 9.75 34.34
N LYS A 4 -57.04 8.84 34.95
CA LYS A 4 -55.60 8.77 34.81
C LYS A 4 -55.27 8.11 33.44
N ARG A 5 -54.73 8.88 32.51
CA ARG A 5 -54.18 8.37 31.23
C ARG A 5 -52.84 7.70 31.53
N LEU A 6 -52.80 6.38 31.45
CA LEU A 6 -51.55 5.60 31.38
C LEU A 6 -50.98 5.75 29.98
N LEU A 7 -49.81 6.34 29.89
CA LEU A 7 -49.00 6.39 28.67
C LEU A 7 -48.16 5.09 28.60
N PRO A 8 -48.28 4.25 27.58
CA PRO A 8 -47.43 3.08 27.47
C PRO A 8 -46.02 3.52 27.04
N LEU A 9 -45.02 3.21 27.87
CA LEU A 9 -43.61 3.38 27.60
C LEU A 9 -43.19 2.30 26.59
N ILE A 10 -43.10 2.66 25.30
CA ILE A 10 -42.56 1.78 24.27
C ILE A 10 -41.05 1.77 24.44
N LEU A 11 -40.51 0.67 24.99
CA LEU A 11 -39.09 0.39 25.04
C LEU A 11 -38.65 -0.03 23.62
N ILE A 12 -38.05 0.90 22.87
CA ILE A 12 -37.40 0.60 21.62
C ILE A 12 -36.07 -0.09 21.97
N ASN A 13 -36.04 -1.43 21.86
CA ASN A 13 -34.81 -2.21 21.88
C ASN A 13 -34.03 -1.94 20.57
N LEU A 14 -33.11 -1.00 20.65
CA LEU A 14 -32.14 -0.76 19.57
C LEU A 14 -31.14 -1.93 19.55
N ALA A 15 -31.46 -2.97 18.76
CA ALA A 15 -30.55 -4.07 18.51
C ALA A 15 -29.32 -3.49 17.78
N LEU A 16 -28.23 -3.30 18.52
CA LEU A 16 -26.90 -3.00 17.98
C LEU A 16 -26.46 -4.22 17.16
N THR A 17 -26.78 -4.24 15.88
CA THR A 17 -26.20 -5.17 14.93
C THR A 17 -24.72 -4.79 14.80
N ARG A 18 -23.82 -5.62 15.32
CA ARG A 18 -22.40 -5.53 15.04
C ARG A 18 -22.23 -5.88 13.57
N VAL A 19 -21.95 -4.87 12.75
CA VAL A 19 -21.49 -5.09 11.37
C VAL A 19 -20.07 -5.61 11.50
N PRO A 20 -19.75 -6.85 11.05
CA PRO A 20 -18.37 -7.29 11.03
C PRO A 20 -17.61 -6.36 10.07
N ALA A 21 -16.59 -5.68 10.57
CA ALA A 21 -15.63 -5.00 9.72
C ALA A 21 -14.91 -6.10 8.91
N THR A 22 -14.88 -5.95 7.59
CA THR A 22 -14.09 -6.83 6.74
C THR A 22 -12.62 -6.50 7.00
N THR A 23 -11.96 -7.30 7.82
CA THR A 23 -10.52 -7.17 8.04
C THR A 23 -9.84 -7.80 6.85
N VAL A 24 -9.18 -7.00 6.02
CA VAL A 24 -8.26 -7.50 4.99
C VAL A 24 -7.07 -8.08 5.74
N ILE A 25 -6.77 -9.35 5.51
CA ILE A 25 -5.56 -9.98 6.07
C ILE A 25 -4.37 -9.44 5.28
N PRO A 26 -3.41 -8.75 5.92
CA PRO A 26 -2.24 -8.26 5.22
C PRO A 26 -1.47 -9.43 4.56
N PRO A 27 -0.91 -9.26 3.35
CA PRO A 27 -0.12 -10.30 2.72
C PRO A 27 1.20 -10.55 3.45
N THR A 28 1.62 -11.81 3.52
CA THR A 28 2.96 -12.17 4.00
C THR A 28 4.03 -11.73 2.99
N PHE A 29 5.30 -11.67 3.40
CA PHE A 29 6.41 -11.35 2.50
C PHE A 29 6.45 -12.26 1.27
N GLU A 30 6.25 -13.56 1.47
CA GLU A 30 6.18 -14.53 0.38
C GLU A 30 5.05 -14.20 -0.62
N GLN A 31 3.86 -13.86 -0.11
CA GLN A 31 2.72 -13.48 -0.93
C GLN A 31 2.98 -12.18 -1.70
N LEU A 32 3.61 -11.18 -1.07
CA LEU A 32 4.02 -9.95 -1.75
C LEU A 32 4.92 -10.25 -2.96
N VAL A 33 5.95 -11.08 -2.75
CA VAL A 33 6.90 -11.43 -3.83
C VAL A 33 6.24 -12.26 -4.92
N GLN A 34 5.37 -13.21 -4.57
CA GLN A 34 4.71 -14.09 -5.53
C GLN A 34 3.67 -13.36 -6.39
N GLN A 35 2.81 -12.54 -5.77
CA GLN A 35 1.70 -11.85 -6.45
C GLN A 35 2.19 -10.70 -7.33
N ALA A 36 3.25 -10.01 -6.94
CA ALA A 36 3.78 -8.92 -7.74
C ALA A 36 4.21 -9.39 -9.13
N GLU A 37 3.77 -8.69 -10.17
CA GLU A 37 4.24 -8.84 -11.56
C GLU A 37 5.58 -8.13 -11.77
N LEU A 38 5.72 -6.96 -11.12
CA LEU A 38 6.94 -6.16 -11.12
C LEU A 38 7.33 -5.82 -9.68
N ILE A 39 8.64 -5.85 -9.40
CA ILE A 39 9.20 -5.29 -8.16
C ILE A 39 10.39 -4.43 -8.56
N PHE A 40 10.37 -3.16 -8.17
CA PHE A 40 11.46 -2.24 -8.48
C PHE A 40 11.64 -1.21 -7.36
N GLN A 41 12.86 -0.69 -7.25
CA GLN A 41 13.15 0.53 -6.51
C GLN A 41 13.16 1.71 -7.48
N GLY A 42 12.56 2.83 -7.09
CA GLY A 42 12.58 4.03 -7.91
C GLY A 42 12.21 5.28 -7.14
N THR A 43 12.52 6.43 -7.75
CA THR A 43 12.19 7.75 -7.24
C THR A 43 11.05 8.35 -8.03
N VAL A 44 10.05 8.90 -7.33
CA VAL A 44 8.91 9.61 -7.95
C VAL A 44 9.40 10.86 -8.67
N THR A 45 9.14 10.94 -9.97
CA THR A 45 9.51 12.08 -10.82
C THR A 45 8.32 12.93 -11.24
N ASP A 46 7.12 12.33 -11.28
CA ASP A 46 5.87 13.02 -11.60
C ASP A 46 4.69 12.40 -10.86
N ALA A 47 3.73 13.23 -10.45
CA ALA A 47 2.47 12.79 -9.86
C ALA A 47 1.37 13.76 -10.31
N ARG A 48 0.48 13.29 -11.18
CA ARG A 48 -0.57 14.12 -11.75
C ARG A 48 -1.93 13.44 -11.72
N SER A 49 -2.95 14.19 -11.35
CA SER A 49 -4.34 13.72 -11.41
C SER A 49 -5.04 14.32 -12.62
N VAL A 50 -5.86 13.53 -13.29
CA VAL A 50 -6.64 13.92 -14.46
C VAL A 50 -8.05 13.36 -14.36
N TRP A 51 -8.98 14.01 -15.07
CA TRP A 51 -10.31 13.47 -15.28
C TRP A 51 -10.29 12.43 -16.40
N GLU A 52 -10.86 11.26 -16.12
CA GLU A 52 -11.03 10.17 -17.07
C GLU A 52 -12.52 9.81 -17.20
N GLY A 53 -12.89 9.15 -18.31
CA GLY A 53 -14.27 8.75 -18.61
C GLY A 53 -15.15 9.90 -19.07
N GLU A 54 -16.40 9.57 -19.42
CA GLU A 54 -17.39 10.50 -19.93
C GLU A 54 -18.72 10.39 -19.17
N GLY A 55 -19.47 11.50 -19.10
CA GLY A 55 -20.80 11.57 -18.52
C GLY A 55 -20.83 11.09 -17.06
N GLY A 56 -21.74 10.18 -16.74
CA GLY A 56 -21.92 9.62 -15.37
C GLY A 56 -20.82 8.65 -14.92
N GLN A 57 -19.88 8.30 -15.77
CA GLN A 57 -18.74 7.45 -15.44
C GLN A 57 -17.43 8.25 -15.29
N ARG A 58 -17.52 9.56 -15.25
CA ARG A 58 -16.38 10.45 -15.09
C ARG A 58 -15.78 10.29 -13.68
N HIS A 59 -14.48 10.08 -13.61
CA HIS A 59 -13.74 9.88 -12.38
C HIS A 59 -12.34 10.51 -12.46
N ILE A 60 -11.66 10.62 -11.33
CA ILE A 60 -10.28 11.11 -11.28
C ILE A 60 -9.34 9.92 -11.19
N GLU A 61 -8.30 9.93 -12.01
CA GLU A 61 -7.16 9.04 -11.91
C GLU A 61 -5.89 9.81 -11.65
N THR A 62 -5.01 9.22 -10.84
CA THR A 62 -3.68 9.76 -10.55
C THR A 62 -2.62 8.85 -11.17
N TYR A 63 -1.78 9.45 -12.01
CA TYR A 63 -0.62 8.82 -12.62
C TYR A 63 0.62 9.23 -11.86
N VAL A 64 1.36 8.24 -11.34
CA VAL A 64 2.62 8.45 -10.63
C VAL A 64 3.74 7.81 -11.42
N THR A 65 4.70 8.62 -11.85
CA THR A 65 5.84 8.17 -12.65
C THR A 65 7.10 8.10 -11.81
N PHE A 66 7.79 6.98 -11.93
CA PHE A 66 9.04 6.69 -11.24
C PHE A 66 10.20 6.66 -12.25
N ASN A 67 11.33 7.24 -11.84
CA ASN A 67 12.62 6.88 -12.40
C ASN A 67 13.06 5.58 -11.72
N VAL A 68 13.17 4.49 -12.48
CA VAL A 68 13.55 3.17 -11.96
C VAL A 68 15.06 3.14 -11.72
N GLU A 69 15.45 2.90 -10.47
CA GLU A 69 16.85 2.83 -10.03
C GLU A 69 17.35 1.39 -10.05
N ASP A 70 16.49 0.44 -9.66
CA ASP A 70 16.83 -0.97 -9.59
C ASP A 70 15.58 -1.82 -9.89
N SER A 71 15.76 -2.83 -10.76
CA SER A 71 14.69 -3.77 -11.15
C SER A 71 14.93 -5.12 -10.47
N VAL A 72 14.08 -5.46 -9.50
CA VAL A 72 14.23 -6.67 -8.68
C VAL A 72 13.46 -7.85 -9.28
N LYS A 73 12.25 -7.60 -9.84
CA LYS A 73 11.43 -8.59 -10.55
C LYS A 73 10.81 -7.97 -11.79
N GLY A 74 10.82 -8.68 -12.90
CA GLY A 74 10.26 -8.20 -14.17
C GLY A 74 11.14 -7.16 -14.85
N GLN A 75 10.58 -6.41 -15.81
CA GLN A 75 11.31 -5.44 -16.63
C GLN A 75 10.53 -4.13 -16.77
N PRO A 76 10.53 -3.26 -15.76
CA PRO A 76 9.79 -2.00 -15.78
C PRO A 76 10.37 -0.96 -16.76
N GLY A 77 11.61 -1.16 -17.25
CA GLY A 77 12.35 -0.16 -18.02
C GLY A 77 13.02 0.88 -17.12
N SER A 78 13.50 1.99 -17.69
CA SER A 78 14.12 3.08 -16.92
C SER A 78 13.11 4.02 -16.27
N SER A 79 11.85 3.96 -16.69
CA SER A 79 10.75 4.73 -16.12
C SER A 79 9.49 3.88 -16.10
N TYR A 80 8.73 3.96 -15.03
CA TYR A 80 7.48 3.23 -14.89
C TYR A 80 6.40 4.12 -14.30
N THR A 81 5.18 4.03 -14.83
CA THR A 81 4.04 4.82 -14.35
C THR A 81 2.97 3.88 -13.81
N ILE A 82 2.57 4.08 -12.56
CA ILE A 82 1.38 3.44 -11.99
C ILE A 82 0.18 4.36 -12.13
N ARG A 83 -1.00 3.75 -12.29
CA ARG A 83 -2.28 4.43 -12.38
C ARG A 83 -3.14 4.05 -11.18
N MET A 84 -3.64 5.04 -10.47
CA MET A 84 -4.48 4.83 -9.28
C MET A 84 -5.78 5.61 -9.41
N LEU A 85 -6.88 5.03 -8.92
CA LEU A 85 -8.16 5.72 -8.82
C LEU A 85 -8.10 6.79 -7.72
N GLY A 86 -8.69 7.96 -8.00
CA GLY A 86 -8.76 9.09 -7.08
C GLY A 86 -7.67 10.13 -7.31
N GLY A 87 -7.74 11.22 -6.57
CA GLY A 87 -6.84 12.36 -6.68
C GLY A 87 -7.57 13.70 -6.63
N THR A 88 -6.85 14.78 -6.98
CA THR A 88 -7.39 16.15 -6.99
C THR A 88 -7.12 16.82 -8.31
N VAL A 89 -8.16 17.39 -8.95
CA VAL A 89 -8.06 18.18 -10.16
C VAL A 89 -8.76 19.53 -9.93
N GLY A 90 -8.00 20.60 -9.88
CA GLY A 90 -8.50 21.92 -9.47
C GLY A 90 -9.04 21.88 -8.03
N ASP A 91 -10.31 22.25 -7.84
CA ASP A 91 -10.98 22.27 -6.54
C ASP A 91 -11.74 20.96 -6.25
N GLU A 92 -11.74 20.01 -7.17
CA GLU A 92 -12.47 18.75 -7.04
C GLU A 92 -11.55 17.62 -6.58
N THR A 93 -11.96 16.90 -5.53
CA THR A 93 -11.21 15.77 -4.96
C THR A 93 -12.07 14.52 -4.96
N MET A 94 -11.52 13.41 -5.45
CA MET A 94 -12.07 12.07 -5.33
C MET A 94 -11.17 11.25 -4.41
N GLU A 95 -11.64 10.95 -3.21
CA GLU A 95 -10.90 10.12 -2.26
C GLU A 95 -11.30 8.65 -2.40
N VAL A 96 -10.29 7.79 -2.45
CA VAL A 96 -10.43 6.34 -2.36
C VAL A 96 -9.68 5.91 -1.10
N THR A 97 -10.38 5.18 -0.24
CA THR A 97 -9.82 4.73 1.05
C THR A 97 -8.57 3.88 0.81
N ASP A 98 -7.57 4.05 1.66
CA ASP A 98 -6.31 3.32 1.69
C ASP A 98 -5.43 3.48 0.43
N THR A 99 -5.77 4.41 -0.49
CA THR A 99 -4.92 4.71 -1.64
C THR A 99 -3.64 5.41 -1.19
N PRO A 100 -2.45 4.87 -1.51
CA PRO A 100 -1.17 5.48 -1.20
C PRO A 100 -1.04 6.87 -1.84
N LYS A 101 -0.43 7.82 -1.11
CA LYS A 101 -0.12 9.15 -1.63
C LYS A 101 1.39 9.24 -1.86
N PHE A 102 1.77 9.65 -3.05
CA PHE A 102 3.16 9.82 -3.47
C PHE A 102 3.49 11.29 -3.67
N LYS A 103 4.73 11.68 -3.37
CA LYS A 103 5.28 13.01 -3.61
C LYS A 103 6.51 12.91 -4.50
N ILE A 104 6.73 13.90 -5.34
CA ILE A 104 7.95 13.99 -6.15
C ILE A 104 9.16 13.98 -5.21
N GLY A 105 10.10 13.08 -5.50
CA GLY A 105 11.29 12.83 -4.70
C GLY A 105 11.16 11.68 -3.70
N ASP A 106 9.96 11.14 -3.45
CA ASP A 106 9.81 9.92 -2.65
C ASP A 106 10.56 8.77 -3.31
N ARG A 107 11.35 8.03 -2.52
CA ARG A 107 12.05 6.81 -2.94
C ARG A 107 11.29 5.61 -2.41
N GLU A 108 10.95 4.68 -3.29
CA GLU A 108 10.04 3.60 -2.99
C GLU A 108 10.56 2.27 -3.52
N ILE A 109 10.26 1.18 -2.83
CA ILE A 109 10.28 -0.17 -3.40
C ILE A 109 8.83 -0.60 -3.54
N LEU A 110 8.40 -0.88 -4.78
CA LEU A 110 7.02 -1.18 -5.10
C LEU A 110 6.86 -2.62 -5.59
N PHE A 111 5.82 -3.28 -5.07
CA PHE A 111 5.33 -4.58 -5.50
C PHE A 111 4.07 -4.36 -6.31
N VAL A 112 4.21 -4.28 -7.62
CA VAL A 112 3.14 -3.90 -8.57
C VAL A 112 2.44 -5.14 -9.09
N GLU A 113 1.11 -5.07 -9.13
CA GLU A 113 0.24 -6.06 -9.77
C GLU A 113 -0.88 -5.36 -10.53
N HIS A 114 -1.31 -5.90 -11.69
CA HIS A 114 -2.51 -5.48 -12.44
C HIS A 114 -2.65 -3.95 -12.63
N ASN A 115 -1.55 -3.29 -13.08
CA ASN A 115 -1.50 -1.82 -13.19
C ASN A 115 -2.59 -1.21 -14.09
N ASP A 116 -3.17 -1.98 -15.02
CA ASP A 116 -4.21 -1.49 -15.93
C ASP A 116 -5.63 -1.78 -15.44
N ASP A 117 -5.81 -2.72 -14.51
CA ASP A 117 -7.13 -3.25 -14.13
C ASP A 117 -7.54 -2.88 -12.70
N GLN A 118 -6.59 -2.64 -11.78
CA GLN A 118 -6.89 -2.37 -10.38
C GLN A 118 -6.99 -0.87 -10.07
N PHE A 119 -7.76 -0.54 -9.03
CA PHE A 119 -7.87 0.84 -8.52
C PHE A 119 -6.58 1.33 -7.89
N VAL A 120 -5.81 0.44 -7.26
CA VAL A 120 -4.46 0.65 -6.75
C VAL A 120 -3.63 -0.56 -7.19
N PRO A 121 -2.65 -0.38 -8.10
CA PRO A 121 -1.92 -1.49 -8.71
C PRO A 121 -0.74 -1.95 -7.85
N LEU A 122 -0.96 -2.10 -6.55
CA LEU A 122 0.03 -2.59 -5.61
C LEU A 122 -0.54 -3.80 -4.87
N VAL A 123 0.29 -4.79 -4.63
CA VAL A 123 -0.12 -5.99 -3.89
C VAL A 123 -0.68 -5.61 -2.53
N GLY A 124 -1.93 -5.99 -2.27
CA GLY A 124 -2.61 -5.66 -1.02
C GLY A 124 -2.80 -4.16 -0.78
N ILE A 125 -2.97 -3.35 -1.84
CA ILE A 125 -3.21 -1.90 -1.81
C ILE A 125 -1.98 -1.16 -1.28
N SER A 126 -1.91 -0.83 0.03
CA SER A 126 -0.77 -0.12 0.64
C SER A 126 0.37 -1.07 1.04
N HIS A 127 0.09 -2.37 1.22
CA HIS A 127 1.08 -3.33 1.71
C HIS A 127 2.21 -3.60 0.72
N GLY A 128 1.97 -3.44 -0.58
CA GLY A 128 2.98 -3.55 -1.64
C GLY A 128 3.86 -2.30 -1.80
N ARG A 129 3.81 -1.35 -0.87
CA ARG A 129 4.61 -0.14 -0.85
C ARG A 129 5.60 -0.15 0.30
N PHE A 130 6.87 0.10 0.00
CA PHE A 130 7.91 0.31 1.01
C PHE A 130 8.65 1.60 0.72
N HIS A 131 8.55 2.55 1.65
CA HIS A 131 9.23 3.84 1.55
C HIS A 131 10.69 3.69 1.97
N VAL A 132 11.62 4.22 1.17
CA VAL A 132 13.07 4.18 1.43
C VAL A 132 13.54 5.53 1.93
N GLN A 133 14.09 5.57 3.13
CA GLN A 133 14.61 6.79 3.73
C GLN A 133 16.08 6.62 4.12
N HIS A 134 16.90 7.62 3.78
CA HIS A 134 18.27 7.64 4.25
C HIS A 134 18.33 7.99 5.74
N ASP A 135 19.03 7.17 6.51
CA ASP A 135 19.29 7.42 7.92
C ASP A 135 20.71 7.91 8.11
N ASP A 136 20.85 9.19 8.44
CA ASP A 136 22.15 9.88 8.62
C ASP A 136 22.97 9.31 9.79
N GLN A 137 22.35 8.64 10.76
CA GLN A 137 23.06 8.09 11.93
C GLN A 137 23.78 6.79 11.58
N THR A 138 23.13 5.94 10.81
CA THR A 138 23.69 4.65 10.39
C THR A 138 24.34 4.70 9.00
N GLY A 139 24.07 5.76 8.22
CA GLY A 139 24.51 5.89 6.82
C GLY A 139 23.83 4.90 5.90
N ARG A 140 22.68 4.34 6.28
CA ARG A 140 21.95 3.29 5.54
C ARG A 140 20.62 3.81 5.02
N ASP A 141 20.18 3.28 3.91
CA ASP A 141 18.82 3.44 3.43
C ASP A 141 17.93 2.41 4.13
N VAL A 142 17.03 2.86 4.99
CA VAL A 142 16.12 2.02 5.78
C VAL A 142 14.72 2.02 5.19
N VAL A 143 13.94 0.99 5.51
CA VAL A 143 12.65 0.73 4.89
C VAL A 143 11.51 0.89 5.89
N PHE A 144 10.48 1.62 5.46
CA PHE A 144 9.20 1.75 6.15
C PHE A 144 8.11 1.07 5.32
N ASN A 145 7.12 0.46 5.96
CA ASN A 145 5.96 -0.12 5.28
C ASN A 145 4.98 0.97 4.79
N GLY A 146 3.90 0.56 4.12
CA GLY A 146 2.87 1.47 3.60
C GLY A 146 2.17 2.33 4.65
N ASP A 147 2.17 1.90 5.90
CA ASP A 147 1.58 2.60 7.05
C ASP A 147 2.58 3.57 7.72
N GLY A 148 3.82 3.61 7.23
CA GLY A 148 4.89 4.46 7.76
C GLY A 148 5.61 3.88 8.96
N GLU A 149 5.49 2.58 9.22
CA GLU A 149 6.17 1.90 10.30
C GLU A 149 7.50 1.31 9.82
N LEU A 150 8.51 1.37 10.69
CA LEU A 150 9.85 0.87 10.40
C LEU A 150 9.85 -0.65 10.29
N VAL A 151 10.26 -1.20 9.14
CA VAL A 151 10.34 -2.64 8.93
C VAL A 151 11.60 -3.20 9.59
N ARG A 152 11.42 -4.15 10.53
CA ARG A 152 12.52 -4.81 11.27
C ARG A 152 12.67 -6.27 10.91
N ASP A 153 11.56 -6.93 10.61
CA ASP A 153 11.52 -8.35 10.32
C ASP A 153 10.48 -8.64 9.23
N LEU A 154 10.92 -9.22 8.12
CA LEU A 154 10.05 -9.57 7.00
C LEU A 154 9.07 -10.69 7.34
N THR A 155 9.37 -11.50 8.36
CA THR A 155 8.48 -12.58 8.80
C THR A 155 7.25 -12.04 9.54
N GLN A 156 7.32 -10.80 10.03
CA GLN A 156 6.20 -10.13 10.70
C GLN A 156 5.22 -9.49 9.71
N LEU A 157 5.60 -9.31 8.46
CA LEU A 157 4.68 -8.83 7.43
C LEU A 157 3.49 -9.79 7.30
N GLY A 158 2.29 -9.25 7.30
CA GLY A 158 1.05 -10.04 7.30
C GLY A 158 0.50 -10.38 8.70
N HIS A 159 1.16 -9.95 9.75
CA HIS A 159 0.66 -10.07 11.13
C HIS A 159 0.25 -8.69 11.63
N ASN A 160 -0.83 -8.63 12.42
CA ASN A 160 -1.23 -7.39 13.09
C ASN A 160 -0.21 -7.11 14.20
N GLU A 161 0.73 -6.22 13.95
CA GLU A 161 1.65 -5.74 14.98
C GLU A 161 0.94 -4.73 15.88
N GLU A 162 0.99 -4.95 17.20
CA GLU A 162 0.74 -3.87 18.15
C GLU A 162 1.85 -2.83 17.96
N ALA A 163 1.45 -1.58 17.71
CA ALA A 163 2.33 -0.45 17.45
C ALA A 163 3.56 -0.47 18.38
N ALA A 164 4.72 -0.75 17.82
CA ALA A 164 5.96 -0.82 18.57
C ALA A 164 6.39 0.59 19.03
N ALA A 165 6.59 0.74 20.33
CA ALA A 165 7.14 1.94 20.95
C ALA A 165 8.45 2.36 20.26
N ALA A 166 8.70 3.69 20.19
CA ALA A 166 9.85 4.41 19.62
C ALA A 166 10.91 3.53 18.95
N ALA A 167 10.83 3.45 17.63
CA ALA A 167 11.61 2.52 16.81
C ALA A 167 13.11 2.88 16.82
N ASP A 168 13.94 1.96 17.30
CA ASP A 168 15.39 2.04 17.12
C ASP A 168 15.73 1.72 15.65
N VAL A 169 16.14 2.74 14.90
CA VAL A 169 16.50 2.66 13.48
C VAL A 169 17.65 1.69 13.22
N THR A 170 18.48 1.41 14.21
CA THR A 170 19.61 0.46 14.08
C THR A 170 19.14 -0.98 13.81
N GLN A 171 17.89 -1.31 14.15
CA GLN A 171 17.26 -2.62 13.93
C GLN A 171 16.46 -2.68 12.62
N ALA A 172 16.41 -1.57 11.87
CA ALA A 172 15.69 -1.51 10.62
C ALA A 172 16.32 -2.38 9.54
N ILE A 173 15.49 -2.99 8.70
CA ILE A 173 15.91 -3.63 7.47
C ILE A 173 16.35 -2.54 6.49
N SER A 174 17.52 -2.73 5.85
CA SER A 174 17.93 -1.84 4.77
C SER A 174 17.22 -2.18 3.45
N ALA A 175 17.19 -1.19 2.54
CA ALA A 175 16.67 -1.41 1.19
C ALA A 175 17.42 -2.56 0.47
N ASP A 176 18.73 -2.69 0.69
CA ASP A 176 19.55 -3.76 0.09
C ASP A 176 19.24 -5.12 0.73
N ASP A 177 19.01 -5.19 2.05
CA ASP A 177 18.59 -6.42 2.72
C ASP A 177 17.22 -6.89 2.22
N LEU A 178 16.25 -5.96 2.06
CA LEU A 178 14.94 -6.26 1.49
C LEU A 178 15.07 -6.82 0.06
N LYS A 179 15.84 -6.15 -0.82
CA LYS A 179 16.07 -6.63 -2.20
C LYS A 179 16.75 -8.00 -2.22
N SER A 180 17.73 -8.22 -1.35
CA SER A 180 18.41 -9.51 -1.22
C SER A 180 17.46 -10.62 -0.80
N ALA A 181 16.54 -10.34 0.14
CA ALA A 181 15.51 -11.28 0.56
C ALA A 181 14.51 -11.59 -0.57
N ILE A 182 14.14 -10.58 -1.38
CA ILE A 182 13.29 -10.79 -2.56
C ILE A 182 13.98 -11.73 -3.57
N HIS A 183 15.25 -11.47 -3.91
CA HIS A 183 16.00 -12.32 -4.83
C HIS A 183 16.10 -13.76 -4.31
N LYS A 184 16.34 -13.95 -3.02
CA LYS A 184 16.34 -15.28 -2.41
C LYS A 184 14.99 -15.97 -2.58
N GLN A 185 13.88 -15.27 -2.27
CA GLN A 185 12.53 -15.82 -2.40
C GLN A 185 12.21 -16.19 -3.85
N LEU A 186 12.66 -15.41 -4.84
CA LEU A 186 12.49 -15.70 -6.26
C LEU A 186 13.32 -16.92 -6.69
N GLY A 187 14.53 -17.09 -6.16
CA GLY A 187 15.39 -18.25 -6.45
C GLY A 187 14.89 -19.56 -5.83
N ASP A 188 14.20 -19.48 -4.70
CA ASP A 188 13.59 -20.62 -4.00
C ASP A 188 12.22 -21.02 -4.60
N SER A 189 11.63 -20.21 -5.51
CA SER A 189 10.34 -20.50 -6.13
C SER A 189 10.42 -21.63 -7.15
N PRO A 190 9.50 -22.63 -7.15
CA PRO A 190 9.57 -23.82 -8.00
C PRO A 190 9.55 -23.52 -9.51
N ASP A 191 9.05 -22.37 -9.94
CA ASP A 191 9.02 -21.97 -11.36
C ASP A 191 10.42 -21.63 -11.94
N HIS A 192 11.42 -21.35 -11.12
CA HIS A 192 12.80 -21.05 -11.57
C HIS A 192 13.70 -22.30 -11.61
N GLN A 193 13.28 -23.41 -10.98
CA GLN A 193 14.05 -24.66 -10.98
C GLN A 193 13.76 -25.57 -12.20
N ALA A 194 12.83 -25.18 -13.08
CA ALA A 194 12.41 -25.96 -14.26
C ALA A 194 12.97 -25.48 -15.61
N ARG A 195 14.08 -24.71 -15.63
CA ARG A 195 14.77 -24.31 -16.88
C ARG A 195 16.22 -24.74 -16.93
#